data_fb11a41830ef635a1be35539b98b69c5
#
_entry.id   fb11a41830ef635a1be35539b98b69c5
#
_cell.length_a   1.000
_cell.length_b   1.000
_cell.length_c   1.000
_cell.angle_alpha   90.00
_cell.angle_beta   90.00
_cell.angle_gamma   90.00
#
_symmetry.space_group_name_H-M   'P 1'
#
loop_
_entity.id
_entity.type
_entity.pdbx_description
1 polymer ?
#
loop_
_entity_poly.entity_id
_entity_poly.type
_entity_poly.pdbx_seq_one_letter_code
_entity_poly.pdbx_strand_id
1 'polypeptide(L)'
;MRYTVLTFNIGGYEVLHEIPENAINDSIDYIYVTDDHSITSTTWTVVYDDGLTGSTFDKCFQVRYNPFKYTDNEIVMKIDGSMAIAKDVMPLFKFFDEGGYDCAMMIHPTRNTMYDEYAAWVQIRGYSLEQANRSLSFMAQNGYDVKKYKGLFQYNFCIQRNNEINNRLNAETYNVLKMNAPDGDTIDRLDQTIGTFVINTHYPNLNILPVGQYICFHDAYDGYFNWCMHGTETPMMYDSRNDITPFMRDKSVVVPYL
;
A
#
# COMPACT_ATOMS: atom_id res chain seq x y z
N MET A 1 22.51 6.16 -6.60
CA MET A 1 21.33 5.82 -5.80
C MET A 1 20.65 4.67 -6.49
N ARG A 2 20.27 3.62 -5.78
CA ARG A 2 19.53 2.48 -6.33
C ARG A 2 18.11 2.50 -5.78
N TYR A 3 17.18 2.05 -6.59
CA TYR A 3 15.76 1.99 -6.28
C TYR A 3 15.29 0.54 -6.29
N THR A 4 14.27 0.24 -5.51
CA THR A 4 13.64 -1.09 -5.52
C THR A 4 12.14 -0.96 -5.75
N VAL A 5 11.60 -1.77 -6.66
CA VAL A 5 10.18 -2.10 -6.66
C VAL A 5 10.02 -3.44 -5.97
N LEU A 6 9.17 -3.49 -4.95
CA LEU A 6 8.87 -4.68 -4.17
C LEU A 6 7.38 -5.00 -4.27
N THR A 7 7.10 -6.24 -4.64
CA THR A 7 5.76 -6.82 -4.54
C THR A 7 5.81 -8.17 -3.85
N PHE A 8 4.67 -8.71 -3.50
CA PHE A 8 4.63 -10.01 -2.82
C PHE A 8 3.33 -10.76 -3.11
N ASN A 9 3.42 -12.08 -3.06
CA ASN A 9 2.28 -12.99 -3.12
C ASN A 9 2.50 -14.13 -2.13
N ILE A 10 1.71 -14.16 -1.08
CA ILE A 10 1.78 -15.13 -0.01
C ILE A 10 0.52 -15.99 -0.02
N GLY A 11 0.72 -17.31 0.01
CA GLY A 11 -0.39 -18.28 -0.01
C GLY A 11 -1.09 -18.39 -1.37
N GLY A 12 -0.45 -17.98 -2.46
CA GLY A 12 -0.96 -18.15 -3.82
C GLY A 12 -2.21 -17.32 -4.15
N TYR A 13 -2.39 -16.18 -3.48
CA TYR A 13 -3.59 -15.34 -3.66
C TYR A 13 -3.58 -14.55 -4.97
N GLU A 14 -2.40 -14.21 -5.48
CA GLU A 14 -2.23 -13.41 -6.70
C GLU A 14 -1.48 -14.20 -7.78
N VAL A 15 -1.53 -13.72 -9.01
CA VAL A 15 -0.72 -14.20 -10.12
C VAL A 15 0.52 -13.32 -10.23
N LEU A 16 1.68 -13.91 -10.52
CA LEU A 16 2.87 -13.14 -10.84
C LEU A 16 2.68 -12.45 -12.21
N HIS A 17 2.83 -11.13 -12.24
CA HIS A 17 2.82 -10.36 -13.48
C HIS A 17 4.26 -10.06 -13.89
N GLU A 18 4.72 -10.62 -15.02
CA GLU A 18 6.02 -10.28 -15.58
C GLU A 18 6.05 -8.82 -16.05
N ILE A 19 7.22 -8.19 -15.95
CA ILE A 19 7.40 -6.80 -16.34
C ILE A 19 7.64 -6.73 -17.85
N PRO A 20 6.90 -5.93 -18.64
CA PRO A 20 7.17 -5.74 -20.05
C PRO A 20 8.61 -5.24 -20.28
N GLU A 21 9.29 -5.73 -21.31
CA GLU A 21 10.69 -5.39 -21.60
C GLU A 21 10.93 -3.87 -21.67
N ASN A 22 9.99 -3.14 -22.27
CA ASN A 22 10.05 -1.68 -22.39
C ASN A 22 9.80 -0.92 -21.09
N ALA A 23 9.40 -1.60 -20.02
CA ALA A 23 9.17 -1.04 -18.69
C ALA A 23 10.31 -1.35 -17.72
N ILE A 24 11.23 -2.24 -18.09
CA ILE A 24 12.40 -2.57 -17.27
C ILE A 24 13.41 -1.42 -17.31
N ASN A 25 13.93 -1.05 -16.13
CA ASN A 25 14.98 -0.05 -15.97
C ASN A 25 16.13 -0.62 -15.14
N ASP A 26 17.33 -0.67 -15.71
CA ASP A 26 18.52 -1.29 -15.10
C ASP A 26 18.97 -0.62 -13.79
N SER A 27 18.44 0.57 -13.48
CA SER A 27 18.71 1.28 -12.21
C SER A 27 17.73 0.91 -11.10
N ILE A 28 16.82 -0.03 -11.35
CA ILE A 28 15.77 -0.49 -10.42
C ILE A 28 15.96 -1.98 -10.18
N ASP A 29 16.01 -2.37 -8.90
CA ASP A 29 15.93 -3.77 -8.50
C ASP A 29 14.44 -4.15 -8.37
N TYR A 30 14.01 -5.19 -9.06
CA TYR A 30 12.63 -5.70 -9.02
C TYR A 30 12.59 -6.95 -8.15
N ILE A 31 11.91 -6.90 -7.01
CA ILE A 31 11.87 -7.97 -6.01
C ILE A 31 10.44 -8.47 -5.83
N TYR A 32 10.28 -9.78 -5.95
CA TYR A 32 9.03 -10.49 -5.72
C TYR A 32 9.18 -11.45 -4.54
N VAL A 33 8.47 -11.20 -3.43
CA VAL A 33 8.54 -12.03 -2.22
C VAL A 33 7.39 -13.03 -2.20
N THR A 34 7.69 -14.30 -1.95
CA THR A 34 6.68 -15.36 -1.91
C THR A 34 7.06 -16.47 -0.92
N ASP A 35 6.07 -17.24 -0.46
CA ASP A 35 6.25 -18.52 0.25
C ASP A 35 6.02 -19.74 -0.65
N ASP A 36 5.83 -19.54 -1.96
CA ASP A 36 5.63 -20.60 -2.95
C ASP A 36 6.90 -20.81 -3.79
N HIS A 37 7.62 -21.90 -3.53
CA HIS A 37 8.85 -22.28 -4.25
C HIS A 37 8.64 -22.72 -5.72
N SER A 38 7.41 -22.85 -6.18
CA SER A 38 7.11 -23.13 -7.58
C SER A 38 7.13 -21.87 -8.47
N ILE A 39 7.06 -20.68 -7.87
CA ILE A 39 7.07 -19.42 -8.59
C ILE A 39 8.47 -19.13 -9.13
N THR A 40 8.55 -18.85 -10.41
CA THR A 40 9.78 -18.39 -11.09
C THR A 40 9.44 -17.17 -11.94
N SER A 41 10.43 -16.33 -12.23
CA SER A 41 10.25 -15.14 -13.05
C SER A 41 11.47 -14.89 -13.93
N THR A 42 11.25 -14.25 -15.06
CA THR A 42 12.32 -13.77 -15.96
C THR A 42 12.67 -12.31 -15.74
N THR A 43 11.81 -11.56 -15.04
CA THR A 43 11.95 -10.11 -14.85
C THR A 43 12.07 -9.69 -13.37
N TRP A 44 11.62 -10.56 -12.46
CA TRP A 44 11.72 -10.32 -11.01
C TRP A 44 12.80 -11.20 -10.38
N THR A 45 13.52 -10.64 -9.43
CA THR A 45 14.30 -11.42 -8.47
C THR A 45 13.33 -12.01 -7.46
N VAL A 46 13.07 -13.32 -7.55
CA VAL A 46 12.16 -14.03 -6.64
C VAL A 46 12.88 -14.34 -5.32
N VAL A 47 12.31 -13.91 -4.22
CA VAL A 47 12.80 -14.16 -2.86
C VAL A 47 11.80 -15.06 -2.14
N TYR A 48 12.22 -16.27 -1.80
CA TYR A 48 11.44 -17.22 -1.00
C TYR A 48 11.69 -16.96 0.49
N ASP A 49 10.64 -16.53 1.22
CA ASP A 49 10.77 -16.21 2.64
C ASP A 49 10.04 -17.23 3.52
N ASP A 50 10.72 -18.31 3.84
CA ASP A 50 10.22 -19.36 4.73
C ASP A 50 10.18 -18.95 6.20
N GLY A 51 10.74 -17.79 6.55
CA GLY A 51 10.74 -17.25 7.91
C GLY A 51 9.44 -16.54 8.30
N LEU A 52 8.51 -16.36 7.36
CA LEU A 52 7.21 -15.73 7.64
C LEU A 52 6.32 -16.65 8.48
N THR A 53 5.68 -16.11 9.52
CA THR A 53 4.89 -16.88 10.48
C THR A 53 3.48 -16.32 10.66
N GLY A 54 2.54 -17.15 11.12
CA GLY A 54 1.16 -16.75 11.35
C GLY A 54 0.23 -17.03 10.17
N SER A 55 -0.91 -16.38 10.13
CA SER A 55 -1.86 -16.48 9.02
C SER A 55 -1.30 -15.89 7.72
N THR A 56 -1.93 -16.19 6.57
CA THR A 56 -1.56 -15.59 5.28
C THR A 56 -1.53 -14.07 5.34
N PHE A 57 -2.51 -13.45 6.02
CA PHE A 57 -2.53 -11.99 6.20
C PHE A 57 -1.39 -11.47 7.06
N ASP A 58 -1.08 -12.17 8.17
CA ASP A 58 0.04 -11.81 9.02
C ASP A 58 1.36 -11.85 8.24
N LYS A 59 1.58 -12.90 7.47
CA LYS A 59 2.73 -13.01 6.57
C LYS A 59 2.79 -11.89 5.54
N CYS A 60 1.65 -11.56 4.88
CA CYS A 60 1.58 -10.44 3.95
C CYS A 60 1.99 -9.12 4.62
N PHE A 61 1.51 -8.85 5.84
CA PHE A 61 1.85 -7.64 6.56
C PHE A 61 3.29 -7.64 7.07
N GLN A 62 3.87 -8.80 7.41
CA GLN A 62 5.30 -8.89 7.71
C GLN A 62 6.14 -8.44 6.53
N VAL A 63 5.78 -8.79 5.30
CA VAL A 63 6.47 -8.30 4.09
C VAL A 63 6.19 -6.81 3.87
N ARG A 64 4.92 -6.41 3.89
CA ARG A 64 4.49 -5.03 3.62
C ARG A 64 5.12 -4.00 4.55
N TYR A 65 5.22 -4.32 5.84
CA TYR A 65 5.75 -3.40 6.87
C TYR A 65 7.22 -3.64 7.21
N ASN A 66 7.90 -4.52 6.48
CA ASN A 66 9.34 -4.72 6.61
C ASN A 66 10.05 -4.80 5.24
N PRO A 67 9.81 -3.82 4.34
CA PRO A 67 10.33 -3.89 2.98
C PRO A 67 11.86 -3.86 2.93
N PHE A 68 12.50 -3.20 3.88
CA PHE A 68 13.96 -3.08 3.96
C PHE A 68 14.66 -4.35 4.49
N LYS A 69 13.92 -5.40 4.84
CA LYS A 69 14.44 -6.75 5.00
C LYS A 69 14.97 -7.34 3.68
N TYR A 70 14.40 -6.91 2.56
CA TYR A 70 14.61 -7.51 1.25
C TYR A 70 15.56 -6.70 0.35
N THR A 71 15.96 -5.51 0.77
CA THR A 71 16.84 -4.63 -0.01
C THR A 71 17.55 -3.61 0.89
N ASP A 72 18.81 -3.32 0.54
CA ASP A 72 19.60 -2.23 1.15
C ASP A 72 19.44 -0.90 0.39
N ASN A 73 18.61 -0.83 -0.64
CA ASN A 73 18.42 0.38 -1.42
C ASN A 73 17.73 1.49 -0.62
N GLU A 74 18.05 2.73 -0.96
CA GLU A 74 17.60 3.91 -0.22
C GLU A 74 16.11 4.20 -0.37
N ILE A 75 15.51 3.81 -1.48
CA ILE A 75 14.10 4.06 -1.77
C ILE A 75 13.45 2.78 -2.30
N VAL A 76 12.32 2.43 -1.67
CA VAL A 76 11.51 1.27 -2.05
C VAL A 76 10.11 1.72 -2.44
N MET A 77 9.65 1.27 -3.60
CA MET A 77 8.25 1.33 -4.03
C MET A 77 7.61 -0.02 -3.74
N LYS A 78 6.61 -0.04 -2.90
CA LYS A 78 5.80 -1.24 -2.63
C LYS A 78 4.52 -1.18 -3.45
N ILE A 79 4.21 -2.26 -4.15
CA ILE A 79 2.96 -2.43 -4.88
C ILE A 79 2.30 -3.74 -4.47
N ASP A 80 0.97 -3.79 -4.49
CA ASP A 80 0.23 -5.04 -4.27
C ASP A 80 0.48 -6.02 -5.41
N GLY A 81 0.38 -7.33 -5.15
CA GLY A 81 0.52 -8.37 -6.15
C GLY A 81 -0.50 -8.28 -7.30
N SER A 82 -1.62 -7.61 -7.10
CA SER A 82 -2.61 -7.31 -8.14
C SER A 82 -2.24 -6.14 -9.06
N MET A 83 -1.08 -5.49 -8.86
CA MET A 83 -0.62 -4.37 -9.69
C MET A 83 0.49 -4.82 -10.64
N ALA A 84 0.18 -4.88 -11.93
CA ALA A 84 1.16 -5.15 -12.99
C ALA A 84 1.83 -3.84 -13.44
N ILE A 85 3.17 -3.83 -13.51
CA ILE A 85 3.93 -2.71 -14.07
C ILE A 85 3.64 -2.62 -15.58
N ALA A 86 3.22 -1.45 -16.07
CA ALA A 86 2.89 -1.24 -17.48
C ALA A 86 3.94 -0.41 -18.24
N LYS A 87 4.68 0.45 -17.54
CA LYS A 87 5.76 1.26 -18.11
C LYS A 87 6.84 1.58 -17.09
N ASP A 88 7.98 2.11 -17.53
CA ASP A 88 9.09 2.49 -16.65
C ASP A 88 8.63 3.40 -15.51
N VAL A 89 8.85 2.95 -14.27
CA VAL A 89 8.45 3.66 -13.04
C VAL A 89 9.53 4.61 -12.51
N MET A 90 10.67 4.72 -13.16
CA MET A 90 11.75 5.63 -12.77
C MET A 90 11.28 7.09 -12.61
N PRO A 91 10.38 7.64 -13.45
CA PRO A 91 9.86 8.99 -13.24
C PRO A 91 9.17 9.19 -11.88
N LEU A 92 8.48 8.18 -11.34
CA LEU A 92 7.87 8.24 -10.01
C LEU A 92 8.92 8.32 -8.90
N PHE A 93 10.00 7.51 -9.01
CA PHE A 93 11.12 7.56 -8.08
C PHE A 93 11.82 8.92 -8.09
N LYS A 94 12.11 9.44 -9.27
CA LYS A 94 12.76 10.77 -9.42
C LYS A 94 11.90 11.88 -8.82
N PHE A 95 10.61 11.91 -9.14
CA PHE A 95 9.70 12.91 -8.61
C PHE A 95 9.60 12.85 -7.08
N PHE A 96 9.52 11.64 -6.53
CA PHE A 96 9.52 11.42 -5.09
C PHE A 96 10.83 11.91 -4.43
N ASP A 97 11.96 11.55 -5.01
CA ASP A 97 13.28 11.84 -4.46
C ASP A 97 13.61 13.33 -4.53
N GLU A 98 13.42 13.96 -5.69
CA GLU A 98 13.64 15.39 -5.91
C GLU A 98 12.75 16.27 -5.04
N GLY A 99 11.53 15.79 -4.74
CA GLY A 99 10.59 16.48 -3.84
C GLY A 99 10.94 16.38 -2.35
N GLY A 100 11.92 15.53 -2.00
CA GLY A 100 12.36 15.37 -0.60
C GLY A 100 11.31 14.78 0.33
N TYR A 101 10.38 13.98 -0.22
CA TYR A 101 9.31 13.35 0.56
C TYR A 101 9.85 12.20 1.42
N ASP A 102 9.22 11.98 2.59
CA ASP A 102 9.48 10.83 3.44
C ASP A 102 8.82 9.57 2.89
N CYS A 103 7.56 9.69 2.49
CA CYS A 103 6.83 8.63 1.81
C CYS A 103 5.86 9.19 0.76
N ALA A 104 5.48 8.36 -0.21
CA ALA A 104 4.36 8.61 -1.11
C ALA A 104 3.29 7.57 -0.86
N MET A 105 2.05 7.98 -0.76
CA MET A 105 0.93 7.09 -0.46
C MET A 105 -0.27 7.41 -1.35
N MET A 106 -0.96 6.36 -1.78
CA MET A 106 -2.16 6.53 -2.57
C MET A 106 -3.31 7.01 -1.70
N ILE A 107 -4.02 8.03 -2.17
CA ILE A 107 -5.26 8.49 -1.53
C ILE A 107 -6.41 7.57 -1.96
N HIS A 108 -7.25 7.19 -1.00
CA HIS A 108 -8.43 6.40 -1.34
C HIS A 108 -9.41 7.23 -2.20
N PRO A 109 -9.84 6.73 -3.37
CA PRO A 109 -10.56 7.53 -4.36
C PRO A 109 -11.98 7.94 -3.94
N THR A 110 -12.64 7.13 -3.12
CA THR A 110 -14.07 7.29 -2.83
C THR A 110 -14.40 7.38 -1.34
N ARG A 111 -13.43 7.07 -0.46
CA ARG A 111 -13.64 7.05 0.98
C ARG A 111 -12.77 8.10 1.63
N ASN A 112 -13.41 9.04 2.31
CA ASN A 112 -12.73 10.21 2.87
C ASN A 112 -12.44 10.07 4.37
N THR A 113 -13.00 9.06 5.01
CA THR A 113 -12.84 8.83 6.44
C THR A 113 -12.66 7.35 6.73
N MET A 114 -12.06 7.03 7.88
CA MET A 114 -12.00 5.65 8.36
C MET A 114 -13.39 5.10 8.62
N TYR A 115 -14.34 5.96 8.99
CA TYR A 115 -15.72 5.55 9.18
C TYR A 115 -16.35 5.03 7.89
N ASP A 116 -16.10 5.71 6.76
CA ASP A 116 -16.57 5.27 5.43
C ASP A 116 -15.97 3.90 5.06
N GLU A 117 -14.72 3.67 5.45
CA GLU A 117 -14.03 2.39 5.20
C GLU A 117 -14.68 1.26 5.99
N TYR A 118 -14.90 1.42 7.29
CA TYR A 118 -15.56 0.41 8.11
C TYR A 118 -16.99 0.16 7.64
N ALA A 119 -17.74 1.20 7.29
CA ALA A 119 -19.09 1.04 6.76
C ALA A 119 -19.10 0.22 5.46
N ALA A 120 -18.15 0.47 4.55
CA ALA A 120 -18.02 -0.29 3.31
C ALA A 120 -17.63 -1.76 3.58
N TRP A 121 -16.73 -2.03 4.52
CA TRP A 121 -16.34 -3.40 4.86
C TRP A 121 -17.49 -4.19 5.47
N VAL A 122 -18.29 -3.56 6.33
CA VAL A 122 -19.51 -4.18 6.87
C VAL A 122 -20.50 -4.50 5.74
N GLN A 123 -20.72 -3.56 4.82
CA GLN A 123 -21.73 -3.71 3.76
C GLN A 123 -21.29 -4.66 2.63
N ILE A 124 -20.00 -4.62 2.25
CA ILE A 124 -19.50 -5.26 1.03
C ILE A 124 -18.74 -6.55 1.34
N ARG A 125 -18.00 -6.59 2.45
CA ARG A 125 -17.07 -7.67 2.78
C ARG A 125 -17.52 -8.56 3.93
N GLY A 126 -18.70 -8.32 4.51
CA GLY A 126 -19.23 -9.10 5.60
C GLY A 126 -18.50 -8.92 6.94
N TYR A 127 -17.78 -7.80 7.12
CA TYR A 127 -17.18 -7.43 8.40
C TYR A 127 -18.30 -7.20 9.43
N SER A 128 -18.15 -7.71 10.64
CA SER A 128 -19.20 -7.51 11.63
C SER A 128 -19.21 -6.08 12.18
N LEU A 129 -20.40 -5.58 12.55
CA LEU A 129 -20.51 -4.29 13.24
C LEU A 129 -19.72 -4.27 14.56
N GLU A 130 -19.63 -5.40 15.22
CA GLU A 130 -18.86 -5.55 16.46
C GLU A 130 -17.37 -5.30 16.20
N GLN A 131 -16.81 -5.93 15.17
CA GLN A 131 -15.42 -5.71 14.76
C GLN A 131 -15.16 -4.24 14.40
N ALA A 132 -16.04 -3.64 13.57
CA ALA A 132 -15.92 -2.23 13.19
C ALA A 132 -15.97 -1.30 14.41
N ASN A 133 -16.91 -1.50 15.32
CA ASN A 133 -17.04 -0.70 16.53
C ASN A 133 -15.86 -0.88 17.48
N ARG A 134 -15.30 -2.08 17.56
CA ARG A 134 -14.11 -2.34 18.38
C ARG A 134 -12.92 -1.57 17.85
N SER A 135 -12.64 -1.64 16.55
CA SER A 135 -11.53 -0.92 15.93
C SER A 135 -11.68 0.60 16.06
N LEU A 136 -12.87 1.13 15.82
CA LEU A 136 -13.16 2.56 16.03
C LEU A 136 -13.00 2.98 17.49
N SER A 137 -13.44 2.13 18.43
CA SER A 137 -13.27 2.39 19.88
C SER A 137 -11.81 2.35 20.28
N PHE A 138 -11.04 1.39 19.77
CA PHE A 138 -9.60 1.31 20.00
C PHE A 138 -8.90 2.60 19.55
N MET A 139 -9.19 3.06 18.33
CA MET A 139 -8.60 4.30 17.81
C MET A 139 -9.00 5.53 18.63
N ALA A 140 -10.28 5.63 19.00
CA ALA A 140 -10.76 6.73 19.84
C ALA A 140 -10.10 6.77 21.21
N GLN A 141 -9.92 5.61 21.86
CA GLN A 141 -9.22 5.48 23.15
C GLN A 141 -7.74 5.85 23.06
N ASN A 142 -7.13 5.71 21.87
CA ASN A 142 -5.74 6.09 21.62
C ASN A 142 -5.59 7.49 21.01
N GLY A 143 -6.62 8.33 21.12
CA GLY A 143 -6.56 9.76 20.81
C GLY A 143 -6.92 10.15 19.38
N TYR A 144 -7.39 9.21 18.56
CA TYR A 144 -7.82 9.51 17.20
C TYR A 144 -9.29 9.94 17.15
N ASP A 145 -9.53 11.14 16.68
CA ASP A 145 -10.88 11.63 16.42
C ASP A 145 -11.28 11.39 14.96
N VAL A 146 -11.98 10.27 14.71
CA VAL A 146 -12.45 9.86 13.38
C VAL A 146 -13.34 10.90 12.68
N LYS A 147 -13.89 11.87 13.44
CA LYS A 147 -14.69 12.97 12.87
C LYS A 147 -13.83 14.17 12.47
N LYS A 148 -12.70 14.34 13.16
CA LYS A 148 -11.78 15.45 12.93
C LYS A 148 -10.87 15.19 11.74
N TYR A 149 -10.36 13.97 11.62
CA TYR A 149 -9.42 13.62 10.56
C TYR A 149 -10.18 13.12 9.33
N LYS A 150 -9.92 13.78 8.20
CA LYS A 150 -10.42 13.41 6.88
C LYS A 150 -9.27 12.86 6.07
N GLY A 151 -9.60 11.94 5.19
CA GLY A 151 -8.65 11.25 4.34
C GLY A 151 -8.42 9.81 4.77
N LEU A 152 -8.13 9.00 3.78
CA LEU A 152 -7.79 7.61 3.93
C LEU A 152 -6.69 7.28 2.92
N PHE A 153 -5.62 6.65 3.38
CA PHE A 153 -4.59 6.13 2.50
C PHE A 153 -4.92 4.71 2.06
N GLN A 154 -4.69 4.44 0.78
CA GLN A 154 -4.80 3.10 0.22
C GLN A 154 -3.42 2.48 0.12
N TYR A 155 -3.22 1.31 0.72
CA TYR A 155 -1.90 0.71 0.90
C TYR A 155 -1.46 -0.20 -0.26
N ASN A 156 -2.19 -0.24 -1.36
CA ASN A 156 -1.79 -0.97 -2.56
C ASN A 156 -0.57 -0.37 -3.28
N PHE A 157 -0.24 0.89 -2.98
CA PHE A 157 0.94 1.58 -3.48
C PHE A 157 1.56 2.46 -2.40
N CYS A 158 2.88 2.37 -2.25
CA CYS A 158 3.62 3.24 -1.35
C CYS A 158 5.07 3.36 -1.80
N ILE A 159 5.66 4.56 -1.81
CA ILE A 159 7.11 4.76 -1.90
C ILE A 159 7.62 5.22 -0.54
N GLN A 160 8.74 4.66 -0.09
CA GLN A 160 9.34 5.01 1.19
C GLN A 160 10.86 5.11 1.09
N ARG A 161 11.45 6.05 1.85
CA ARG A 161 12.90 6.10 2.09
C ARG A 161 13.30 5.09 3.16
N ASN A 162 14.45 4.47 2.99
CA ASN A 162 15.08 3.66 4.03
C ASN A 162 15.69 4.59 5.09
N ASN A 163 14.88 5.06 6.00
CA ASN A 163 15.30 5.93 7.10
C ASN A 163 14.60 5.52 8.40
N GLU A 164 15.08 6.07 9.51
CA GLU A 164 14.57 5.71 10.84
C GLU A 164 13.07 6.01 10.99
N ILE A 165 12.58 7.12 10.42
CA ILE A 165 11.17 7.51 10.58
C ILE A 165 10.23 6.53 9.88
N ASN A 166 10.56 6.08 8.67
CA ASN A 166 9.74 5.10 7.94
C ASN A 166 9.85 3.70 8.54
N ASN A 167 11.03 3.32 9.03
CA ASN A 167 11.21 2.04 9.73
C ASN A 167 10.37 1.98 11.01
N ARG A 168 10.34 3.07 11.78
CA ARG A 168 9.49 3.20 12.97
C ARG A 168 8.01 3.22 12.62
N LEU A 169 7.61 4.00 11.61
CA LEU A 169 6.23 4.04 11.12
C LEU A 169 5.72 2.64 10.72
N ASN A 170 6.52 1.92 9.95
CA ASN A 170 6.17 0.57 9.53
C ASN A 170 6.02 -0.38 10.73
N ALA A 171 7.00 -0.39 11.62
CA ALA A 171 6.99 -1.25 12.82
C ALA A 171 5.80 -0.93 13.73
N GLU A 172 5.50 0.36 13.92
CA GLU A 172 4.39 0.79 14.74
C GLU A 172 3.03 0.43 14.12
N THR A 173 2.86 0.69 12.81
CA THR A 173 1.63 0.31 12.10
C THR A 173 1.38 -1.20 12.22
N TYR A 174 2.40 -2.02 12.02
CA TYR A 174 2.29 -3.47 12.17
C TYR A 174 1.92 -3.88 13.61
N ASN A 175 2.55 -3.25 14.62
CA ASN A 175 2.23 -3.52 16.02
C ASN A 175 0.80 -3.12 16.37
N VAL A 176 0.31 -1.98 15.90
CA VAL A 176 -1.07 -1.52 16.14
C VAL A 176 -2.07 -2.45 15.45
N LEU A 177 -1.78 -2.92 14.23
CA LEU A 177 -2.59 -3.95 13.57
C LEU A 177 -2.71 -5.20 14.43
N LYS A 178 -1.60 -5.70 14.99
CA LYS A 178 -1.61 -6.87 15.89
C LYS A 178 -2.39 -6.62 17.19
N MET A 179 -2.25 -5.45 17.80
CA MET A 179 -2.97 -5.09 19.03
C MET A 179 -4.48 -4.97 18.80
N ASN A 180 -4.90 -4.57 17.62
CA ASN A 180 -6.31 -4.45 17.24
C ASN A 180 -6.94 -5.80 16.82
N ALA A 181 -6.15 -6.85 16.68
CA ALA A 181 -6.61 -8.20 16.39
C ALA A 181 -6.85 -8.98 17.70
N PRO A 182 -8.11 -9.22 18.11
CA PRO A 182 -8.41 -9.67 19.48
C PRO A 182 -8.05 -11.12 19.77
N ASP A 183 -7.92 -11.96 18.77
CA ASP A 183 -7.80 -13.41 18.93
C ASP A 183 -6.37 -13.93 18.65
N GLY A 184 -5.40 -13.04 18.45
CA GLY A 184 -4.01 -13.40 18.17
C GLY A 184 -3.79 -14.05 16.78
N ASP A 185 -4.82 -14.57 16.16
CA ASP A 185 -4.73 -15.33 14.89
C ASP A 185 -5.15 -14.54 13.65
N THR A 186 -5.90 -13.44 13.81
CA THR A 186 -6.34 -12.63 12.68
C THR A 186 -5.93 -11.18 12.88
N ILE A 187 -4.89 -10.76 12.19
CA ILE A 187 -4.59 -9.34 12.02
C ILE A 187 -5.81 -8.67 11.38
N ASP A 188 -6.18 -7.50 11.91
CA ASP A 188 -7.21 -6.68 11.30
C ASP A 188 -6.81 -6.39 9.84
N ARG A 189 -7.68 -6.78 8.92
CA ARG A 189 -7.44 -6.61 7.47
C ARG A 189 -7.49 -5.16 7.02
N LEU A 190 -7.80 -4.25 7.91
CA LEU A 190 -7.99 -2.84 7.63
C LEU A 190 -6.69 -2.04 7.83
N ASP A 191 -5.62 -2.48 7.19
CA ASP A 191 -4.34 -1.79 7.19
C ASP A 191 -4.44 -0.32 6.74
N GLN A 192 -5.38 -0.01 5.85
CA GLN A 192 -5.65 1.35 5.40
C GLN A 192 -6.11 2.26 6.54
N THR A 193 -7.02 1.78 7.39
CA THR A 193 -7.52 2.56 8.53
C THR A 193 -6.47 2.67 9.62
N ILE A 194 -5.82 1.58 9.98
CA ILE A 194 -4.80 1.56 11.03
C ILE A 194 -3.58 2.38 10.61
N GLY A 195 -3.09 2.23 9.40
CA GLY A 195 -1.96 3.03 8.93
C GLY A 195 -2.29 4.51 8.83
N THR A 196 -3.50 4.87 8.38
CA THR A 196 -3.95 6.27 8.39
C THR A 196 -4.03 6.81 9.82
N PHE A 197 -4.52 6.00 10.78
CA PHE A 197 -4.54 6.35 12.20
C PHE A 197 -3.14 6.61 12.76
N VAL A 198 -2.21 5.70 12.54
CA VAL A 198 -0.83 5.82 13.05
C VAL A 198 -0.15 7.06 12.49
N ILE A 199 -0.27 7.30 11.18
CA ILE A 199 0.29 8.49 10.53
C ILE A 199 -0.28 9.76 11.18
N ASN A 200 -1.60 9.90 11.23
CA ASN A 200 -2.22 11.13 11.70
C ASN A 200 -2.01 11.39 13.20
N THR A 201 -1.84 10.35 14.00
CA THR A 201 -1.72 10.48 15.45
C THR A 201 -0.27 10.60 15.91
N HIS A 202 0.62 9.79 15.34
CA HIS A 202 1.99 9.65 15.84
C HIS A 202 3.04 10.28 14.91
N TYR A 203 2.69 10.50 13.64
CA TYR A 203 3.60 11.08 12.63
C TYR A 203 2.97 12.28 11.89
N PRO A 204 2.39 13.27 12.61
CA PRO A 204 1.63 14.37 11.99
C PRO A 204 2.49 15.27 11.10
N ASN A 205 3.81 15.23 11.25
CA ASN A 205 4.75 16.05 10.47
C ASN A 205 5.46 15.25 9.35
N LEU A 206 5.01 14.04 9.07
CA LEU A 206 5.56 13.23 8.00
C LEU A 206 5.31 13.91 6.65
N ASN A 207 6.37 14.14 5.87
CA ASN A 207 6.25 14.76 4.56
C ASN A 207 5.79 13.73 3.53
N ILE A 208 4.46 13.68 3.30
CA ILE A 208 3.82 12.69 2.44
C ILE A 208 3.52 13.30 1.07
N LEU A 209 3.95 12.61 0.01
CA LEU A 209 3.47 12.86 -1.35
C LEU A 209 2.14 12.12 -1.54
N PRO A 210 1.00 12.81 -1.64
CA PRO A 210 -0.26 12.18 -1.96
C PRO A 210 -0.28 11.76 -3.45
N VAL A 211 -0.59 10.50 -3.70
CA VAL A 211 -0.65 9.93 -5.05
C VAL A 211 -2.07 9.48 -5.35
N GLY A 212 -2.50 9.73 -6.55
CA GLY A 212 -3.84 9.32 -6.91
C GLY A 212 -3.91 8.01 -7.66
N GLN A 213 -5.09 7.43 -7.61
CA GLN A 213 -5.38 6.13 -8.17
C GLN A 213 -5.18 6.04 -9.69
N TYR A 214 -5.19 7.18 -10.41
CA TYR A 214 -4.98 7.21 -11.87
C TYR A 214 -3.68 6.52 -12.31
N ILE A 215 -2.66 6.47 -11.45
CA ILE A 215 -1.41 5.77 -11.77
C ILE A 215 -1.60 4.27 -11.97
N CYS A 216 -2.69 3.69 -11.46
CA CYS A 216 -3.02 2.27 -11.54
C CYS A 216 -3.87 1.90 -12.77
N PHE A 217 -4.13 2.84 -13.68
CA PHE A 217 -4.95 2.63 -14.88
C PHE A 217 -4.20 3.09 -16.12
N HIS A 218 -3.28 2.24 -16.60
CA HIS A 218 -2.45 2.56 -17.76
C HIS A 218 -3.28 2.88 -19.01
N ASP A 219 -4.26 2.04 -19.31
CA ASP A 219 -5.07 2.16 -20.53
C ASP A 219 -5.95 3.42 -20.53
N ALA A 220 -6.44 3.85 -19.36
CA ALA A 220 -7.36 4.97 -19.26
C ALA A 220 -6.66 6.33 -19.08
N TYR A 221 -5.51 6.36 -18.38
CA TYR A 221 -4.85 7.60 -17.95
C TYR A 221 -3.35 7.64 -18.25
N ASP A 222 -2.83 6.73 -19.06
CA ASP A 222 -1.40 6.56 -19.23
C ASP A 222 -0.67 6.38 -17.88
N GLY A 223 -1.32 5.68 -16.95
CA GLY A 223 -0.78 5.35 -15.64
C GLY A 223 0.44 4.44 -15.73
N TYR A 224 1.09 4.18 -14.61
CA TYR A 224 2.30 3.37 -14.54
C TYR A 224 2.01 1.88 -14.35
N PHE A 225 0.80 1.55 -13.94
CA PHE A 225 0.40 0.19 -13.60
C PHE A 225 -0.94 -0.15 -14.27
N ASN A 226 -1.18 -1.45 -14.43
CA ASN A 226 -2.51 -2.00 -14.62
C ASN A 226 -2.94 -2.67 -13.32
N TRP A 227 -4.04 -2.23 -12.75
CA TRP A 227 -4.63 -2.89 -11.60
C TRP A 227 -5.43 -4.08 -12.08
N CYS A 228 -5.06 -5.28 -11.68
CA CYS A 228 -5.68 -6.52 -12.11
C CYS A 228 -6.70 -7.03 -11.08
N MET A 229 -7.66 -7.82 -11.53
CA MET A 229 -8.55 -8.55 -10.63
C MET A 229 -7.74 -9.61 -9.88
N HIS A 230 -7.98 -9.74 -8.58
CA HIS A 230 -7.24 -10.66 -7.72
C HIS A 230 -7.17 -12.08 -8.31
N GLY A 231 -5.98 -12.66 -8.31
CA GLY A 231 -5.72 -14.00 -8.82
C GLY A 231 -5.84 -14.15 -10.35
N THR A 232 -5.84 -13.05 -11.11
CA THR A 232 -5.93 -13.07 -12.57
C THR A 232 -5.00 -12.05 -13.21
N GLU A 233 -4.74 -12.22 -14.52
CA GLU A 233 -4.07 -11.22 -15.35
C GLU A 233 -5.04 -10.20 -15.97
N THR A 234 -6.34 -10.29 -15.66
CA THR A 234 -7.36 -9.41 -16.25
C THR A 234 -7.32 -8.04 -15.62
N PRO A 235 -7.02 -6.97 -16.36
CA PRO A 235 -7.05 -5.61 -15.85
C PRO A 235 -8.46 -5.24 -15.36
N MET A 236 -8.53 -4.55 -14.23
CA MET A 236 -9.76 -3.94 -13.77
C MET A 236 -10.13 -2.80 -14.71
N MET A 237 -11.36 -2.77 -15.14
CA MET A 237 -11.86 -1.62 -15.91
C MET A 237 -11.93 -0.39 -14.98
N TYR A 238 -11.46 0.73 -15.49
CA TYR A 238 -11.64 2.00 -14.80
C TYR A 238 -13.15 2.28 -14.63
N ASP A 239 -13.54 2.56 -13.41
CA ASP A 239 -14.89 3.00 -13.08
C ASP A 239 -14.88 4.51 -12.84
N SER A 240 -15.54 5.27 -13.69
CA SER A 240 -15.64 6.73 -13.60
C SER A 240 -16.26 7.21 -12.28
N ARG A 241 -16.99 6.34 -11.58
CA ARG A 241 -17.52 6.64 -10.23
C ARG A 241 -16.40 6.78 -9.18
N ASN A 242 -15.23 6.22 -9.47
CA ASN A 242 -14.03 6.33 -8.66
C ASN A 242 -13.11 7.46 -9.18
N ASP A 243 -13.59 8.29 -10.11
CA ASP A 243 -12.80 9.36 -10.67
C ASP A 243 -12.58 10.49 -9.68
N ILE A 244 -11.36 10.58 -9.18
CA ILE A 244 -10.89 11.68 -8.33
C ILE A 244 -10.12 12.72 -9.15
N THR A 245 -10.24 12.69 -10.47
CA THR A 245 -9.55 13.58 -11.41
C THR A 245 -9.67 15.07 -11.05
N PRO A 246 -10.80 15.58 -10.49
CA PRO A 246 -10.84 16.96 -10.01
C PRO A 246 -9.83 17.26 -8.91
N PHE A 247 -9.60 16.29 -8.02
CA PHE A 247 -8.65 16.39 -6.92
C PHE A 247 -7.19 16.41 -7.40
N MET A 248 -6.93 15.79 -8.53
CA MET A 248 -5.60 15.50 -9.04
C MET A 248 -5.10 16.47 -10.09
N ARG A 249 -6.02 17.13 -10.79
CA ARG A 249 -5.67 18.16 -11.77
C ARG A 249 -5.22 19.45 -11.09
N ASP A 250 -5.66 19.67 -9.88
CA ASP A 250 -5.23 20.83 -9.07
C ASP A 250 -4.02 20.43 -8.21
N LYS A 251 -2.82 20.61 -8.79
CA LYS A 251 -1.55 20.44 -8.06
C LYS A 251 -1.38 21.37 -6.87
N SER A 252 -2.30 22.33 -6.69
CA SER A 252 -2.32 23.24 -5.54
C SER A 252 -3.07 22.68 -4.35
N VAL A 253 -3.81 21.59 -4.52
CA VAL A 253 -4.43 20.88 -3.40
C VAL A 253 -3.35 20.05 -2.72
N VAL A 254 -2.51 20.70 -1.97
CA VAL A 254 -1.89 20.09 -0.80
C VAL A 254 -3.06 19.67 0.07
N VAL A 255 -3.36 18.38 0.05
CA VAL A 255 -4.41 17.86 0.92
C VAL A 255 -3.91 18.08 2.34
N PRO A 256 -4.48 19.01 3.10
CA PRO A 256 -4.08 19.20 4.47
C PRO A 256 -4.67 18.07 5.29
N TYR A 257 -4.00 16.92 5.25
CA TYR A 257 -4.26 15.81 6.18
C TYR A 257 -3.36 15.96 7.39
N LEU A 258 -3.42 17.09 7.98
CA LEU A 258 -2.82 17.33 9.29
C LEU A 258 -3.80 18.07 10.18
#